data_e4611a35acd7875b7f258ceff99b7653
#
_entry.id   e4611a35acd7875b7f258ceff99b7653
#
_cell.length_a   1.000
_cell.length_b   1.000
_cell.length_c   1.000
_cell.angle_alpha   90.00
_cell.angle_beta   90.00
_cell.angle_gamma   90.00
#
_symmetry.space_group_name_H-M   'P 1'
#
loop_
_entity.id
_entity.type
_entity.pdbx_description
1 polymer ?
#
loop_
_entity_poly.entity_id
_entity_poly.type
_entity_poly.pdbx_seq_one_letter_code
_entity_poly.pdbx_strand_id
1 'polypeptide(L)'
;LAMMTGMRVGELAGLYWSDIDYENGILNISKSEKHDRVTNEYHISETKNAKERFVPLTDQMISLFKRLEQVRTKYNITSDYLFATTTGHCTPRSISECARYKCAQAKIPVKSIHAIRRTLNSRMRVNGADSVTTAALIGNTPAVNENFYTYDVSEQKYKKELIRKASLCG
;
A
#
# COMPACT_ATOMS: atom_id res chain seq x y z
N LEU A 1 1.51 1.20 -6.55
CA LEU A 1 1.75 0.18 -5.54
C LEU A 1 0.87 0.39 -4.29
N ALA A 2 0.82 1.60 -3.67
CA ALA A 2 0.01 1.87 -2.47
C ALA A 2 -1.46 1.42 -2.57
N MET A 3 -2.07 1.58 -3.74
CA MET A 3 -3.47 1.18 -4.00
C MET A 3 -3.66 -0.34 -4.11
N MET A 4 -2.59 -1.08 -4.33
CA MET A 4 -2.62 -2.55 -4.49
C MET A 4 -2.29 -3.27 -3.18
N THR A 5 -1.44 -2.67 -2.34
CA THR A 5 -0.87 -3.31 -1.15
C THR A 5 -1.33 -2.68 0.18
N GLY A 6 -1.84 -1.46 0.13
CA GLY A 6 -2.17 -0.69 1.33
C GLY A 6 -0.96 -0.37 2.23
N MET A 7 0.25 -0.38 1.70
CA MET A 7 1.47 -0.07 2.46
C MET A 7 1.42 1.32 3.08
N ARG A 8 2.09 1.46 4.22
CA ARG A 8 2.36 2.78 4.82
C ARG A 8 3.39 3.52 3.98
N VAL A 9 3.37 4.86 4.04
CA VAL A 9 4.30 5.66 3.23
C VAL A 9 5.77 5.35 3.52
N GLY A 10 6.12 5.11 4.80
CA GLY A 10 7.47 4.71 5.17
C GLY A 10 7.86 3.31 4.66
N GLU A 11 6.91 2.38 4.61
CA GLU A 11 7.13 1.05 4.03
C GLU A 11 7.38 1.16 2.52
N LEU A 12 6.62 2.03 1.81
CA LEU A 12 6.87 2.30 0.38
C LEU A 12 8.26 2.89 0.14
N ALA A 13 8.67 3.86 0.97
CA ALA A 13 9.97 4.50 0.84
C ALA A 13 11.14 3.55 1.15
N GLY A 14 10.94 2.62 2.09
CA GLY A 14 11.93 1.63 2.49
C GLY A 14 12.01 0.38 1.64
N LEU A 15 11.24 0.27 0.54
CA LEU A 15 11.28 -0.90 -0.34
C LEU A 15 12.55 -0.93 -1.18
N TYR A 16 13.14 -2.13 -1.27
CA TYR A 16 14.25 -2.46 -2.16
C TYR A 16 13.79 -3.37 -3.29
N TRP A 17 14.56 -3.42 -4.36
CA TRP A 17 14.35 -4.39 -5.45
C TRP A 17 14.45 -5.83 -4.96
N SER A 18 15.34 -6.10 -4.01
CA SER A 18 15.51 -7.41 -3.37
C SER A 18 14.31 -7.86 -2.51
N ASP A 19 13.36 -6.98 -2.23
CA ASP A 19 12.13 -7.35 -1.52
C ASP A 19 11.08 -8.00 -2.43
N ILE A 20 11.33 -8.02 -3.75
CA ILE A 20 10.46 -8.64 -4.75
C ILE A 20 10.98 -10.04 -5.05
N ASP A 21 10.25 -11.04 -4.61
CA ASP A 21 10.52 -12.44 -4.92
C ASP A 21 9.60 -12.89 -6.07
N TYR A 22 10.14 -12.86 -7.29
CA TYR A 22 9.39 -13.29 -8.47
C TYR A 22 9.20 -14.81 -8.53
N GLU A 23 10.12 -15.58 -7.93
CA GLU A 23 10.07 -17.04 -7.95
C GLU A 23 8.90 -17.55 -7.10
N ASN A 24 8.75 -17.01 -5.88
CA ASN A 24 7.66 -17.36 -4.97
C ASN A 24 6.41 -16.48 -5.17
N GLY A 25 6.47 -15.47 -6.04
CA GLY A 25 5.35 -14.58 -6.33
C GLY A 25 4.94 -13.70 -5.15
N ILE A 26 5.90 -13.21 -4.37
CA ILE A 26 5.62 -12.41 -3.15
C ILE A 26 6.43 -11.11 -3.11
N LEU A 27 5.86 -10.10 -2.44
CA LEU A 27 6.52 -8.89 -2.03
C LEU A 27 6.72 -8.93 -0.50
N ASN A 28 7.97 -8.91 -0.05
CA ASN A 28 8.31 -8.87 1.37
C ASN A 28 8.27 -7.43 1.90
N ILE A 29 7.55 -7.19 2.99
CA ILE A 29 7.45 -5.89 3.64
C ILE A 29 7.92 -6.02 5.08
N SER A 30 9.21 -5.82 5.29
CA SER A 30 9.90 -5.95 6.59
C SER A 30 10.45 -4.63 7.12
N LYS A 31 10.56 -3.61 6.27
CA LYS A 31 11.24 -2.35 6.55
C LYS A 31 10.34 -1.14 6.42
N SER A 32 10.70 -0.07 7.10
CA SER A 32 10.02 1.22 7.00
C SER A 32 11.02 2.34 7.19
N GLU A 33 11.04 3.30 6.28
CA GLU A 33 11.81 4.52 6.46
C GLU A 33 11.08 5.48 7.40
N LYS A 34 11.81 6.02 8.34
CA LYS A 34 11.33 7.00 9.33
C LYS A 34 12.18 8.25 9.27
N HIS A 35 11.54 9.38 9.50
CA HIS A 35 12.21 10.67 9.69
C HIS A 35 12.45 10.89 11.18
N ASP A 36 13.71 11.04 11.57
CA ASP A 36 14.07 11.48 12.91
C ASP A 36 13.96 13.00 12.95
N ARG A 37 13.13 13.50 13.86
CA ARG A 37 12.90 14.95 14.02
C ARG A 37 14.02 15.66 14.75
N VAL A 38 14.85 14.92 15.49
CA VAL A 38 15.96 15.49 16.26
C VAL A 38 17.17 15.68 15.35
N THR A 39 17.56 14.62 14.63
CA THR A 39 18.70 14.66 13.70
C THR A 39 18.34 15.21 12.33
N ASN A 40 17.04 15.33 12.03
CA ASN A 40 16.51 15.70 10.71
C ASN A 40 16.91 14.71 9.58
N GLU A 41 17.24 13.47 9.93
CA GLU A 41 17.67 12.44 9.01
C GLU A 41 16.60 11.38 8.79
N TYR A 42 16.68 10.70 7.65
CA TYR A 42 15.87 9.51 7.37
C TYR A 42 16.68 8.25 7.66
N HIS A 43 16.07 7.29 8.34
CA HIS A 43 16.70 5.99 8.62
C HIS A 43 15.73 4.85 8.36
N ILE A 44 16.28 3.74 7.89
CA ILE A 44 15.53 2.49 7.75
C ILE A 44 15.44 1.82 9.13
N SER A 45 14.25 1.42 9.49
CA SER A 45 13.99 0.59 10.67
C SER A 45 13.09 -0.57 10.28
N GLU A 46 13.10 -1.61 11.06
CA GLU A 46 12.11 -2.66 10.95
C GLU A 46 10.69 -2.10 11.08
N THR A 47 9.72 -2.79 10.49
CA THR A 47 8.32 -2.40 10.62
C THR A 47 7.91 -2.35 12.08
N LYS A 48 7.00 -1.44 12.41
CA LYS A 48 6.48 -1.29 13.78
C LYS A 48 5.98 -2.65 14.27
N ASN A 49 6.58 -3.18 15.34
CA ASN A 49 6.40 -4.51 15.94
C ASN A 49 7.22 -5.66 15.29
N ALA A 50 8.27 -5.37 14.53
CA ALA A 50 9.16 -6.37 13.89
C ALA A 50 8.41 -7.47 13.10
N LYS A 51 7.18 -7.18 12.61
CA LYS A 51 6.39 -8.14 11.86
C LYS A 51 6.61 -7.94 10.37
N GLU A 52 7.34 -8.86 9.80
CA GLU A 52 7.35 -9.06 8.35
C GLU A 52 5.96 -9.46 7.87
N ARG A 53 5.62 -9.06 6.67
CA ARG A 53 4.46 -9.60 5.98
C ARG A 53 4.74 -9.78 4.51
N PHE A 54 4.12 -10.78 3.96
CA PHE A 54 4.23 -11.15 2.56
C PHE A 54 2.94 -10.79 1.85
N VAL A 55 3.05 -10.07 0.76
CA VAL A 55 1.92 -9.71 -0.10
C VAL A 55 2.05 -10.44 -1.42
N PRO A 56 1.07 -11.26 -1.84
CA PRO A 56 1.12 -11.93 -3.13
C PRO A 56 1.24 -10.93 -4.27
N LEU A 57 2.12 -11.22 -5.24
CA LEU A 57 2.27 -10.42 -6.45
C LEU A 57 1.07 -10.66 -7.37
N THR A 58 0.42 -9.57 -7.76
CA THR A 58 -0.59 -9.59 -8.83
C THR A 58 0.06 -9.24 -10.17
N ASP A 59 -0.57 -9.63 -11.28
CA ASP A 59 -0.10 -9.27 -12.63
C ASP A 59 0.07 -7.77 -12.81
N GLN A 60 -0.79 -6.97 -12.16
CA GLN A 60 -0.69 -5.51 -12.16
C GLN A 60 0.57 -5.01 -11.43
N MET A 61 0.97 -5.67 -10.34
CA MET A 61 2.20 -5.34 -9.61
C MET A 61 3.42 -5.72 -10.44
N ILE A 62 3.44 -6.89 -11.05
CA ILE A 62 4.51 -7.36 -11.94
C ILE A 62 4.66 -6.39 -13.11
N SER A 63 3.56 -5.97 -13.73
CA SER A 63 3.57 -4.98 -14.82
C SER A 63 4.12 -3.63 -14.37
N LEU A 64 3.79 -3.19 -13.13
CA LEU A 64 4.32 -1.97 -12.55
C LEU A 64 5.85 -2.07 -12.36
N PHE A 65 6.35 -3.18 -11.81
CA PHE A 65 7.77 -3.37 -11.56
C PHE A 65 8.57 -3.41 -12.87
N LYS A 66 8.09 -4.12 -13.89
CA LYS A 66 8.70 -4.09 -15.23
C LYS A 66 8.80 -2.68 -15.81
N ARG A 67 7.77 -1.84 -15.62
CA ARG A 67 7.82 -0.43 -16.05
C ARG A 67 8.83 0.39 -15.24
N LEU A 68 8.96 0.13 -13.95
CA LEU A 68 9.97 0.80 -13.11
C LEU A 68 11.39 0.40 -13.53
N GLU A 69 11.64 -0.87 -13.87
CA GLU A 69 12.92 -1.33 -14.44
C GLU A 69 13.28 -0.60 -15.75
N GLN A 70 12.31 -0.44 -16.65
CA GLN A 70 12.50 0.33 -17.88
C GLN A 70 12.86 1.79 -17.60
N VAL A 71 12.18 2.43 -16.63
CA VAL A 71 12.50 3.80 -16.21
C VAL A 71 13.91 3.87 -15.61
N ARG A 72 14.26 2.93 -14.74
CA ARG A 72 15.58 2.81 -14.12
C ARG A 72 16.68 2.72 -15.18
N THR A 73 16.51 1.84 -16.16
CA THR A 73 17.46 1.68 -17.27
C THR A 73 17.55 2.96 -18.10
N LYS A 74 16.40 3.52 -18.49
CA LYS A 74 16.34 4.73 -19.34
C LYS A 74 17.07 5.93 -18.72
N TYR A 75 16.99 6.09 -17.40
CA TYR A 75 17.55 7.26 -16.68
C TYR A 75 18.82 6.92 -15.90
N ASN A 76 19.38 5.72 -16.08
CA ASN A 76 20.62 5.28 -15.43
C ASN A 76 20.55 5.36 -13.88
N ILE A 77 19.43 4.95 -13.29
CA ILE A 77 19.22 4.98 -11.84
C ILE A 77 19.85 3.72 -11.23
N THR A 78 20.91 3.89 -10.44
CA THR A 78 21.71 2.78 -9.84
C THR A 78 21.40 2.64 -8.32
N SER A 79 20.17 2.68 -7.93
CA SER A 79 19.77 2.58 -6.54
C SER A 79 19.19 1.21 -6.19
N ASP A 80 19.46 0.70 -4.99
CA ASP A 80 18.82 -0.54 -4.49
C ASP A 80 17.36 -0.31 -4.09
N TYR A 81 16.98 0.94 -3.82
CA TYR A 81 15.60 1.29 -3.52
C TYR A 81 14.70 1.12 -4.74
N LEU A 82 13.50 0.58 -4.51
CA LEU A 82 12.49 0.41 -5.56
C LEU A 82 12.03 1.77 -6.13
N PHE A 83 11.84 2.76 -5.25
CA PHE A 83 11.47 4.11 -5.62
C PHE A 83 12.66 5.04 -5.47
N ALA A 84 13.29 5.35 -6.60
CA ALA A 84 14.46 6.22 -6.65
C ALA A 84 14.42 7.14 -7.88
N THR A 85 15.21 8.19 -7.81
CA THR A 85 15.50 9.13 -8.89
C THR A 85 16.98 9.15 -9.19
N THR A 86 17.42 9.93 -10.15
CA THR A 86 18.84 10.16 -10.44
C THR A 86 19.59 10.86 -9.31
N THR A 87 18.87 11.49 -8.39
CA THR A 87 19.45 12.26 -7.26
C THR A 87 19.36 11.53 -5.92
N GLY A 88 18.73 10.35 -5.88
CA GLY A 88 18.59 9.55 -4.66
C GLY A 88 17.25 8.82 -4.56
N HIS A 89 17.00 8.18 -3.43
CA HIS A 89 15.74 7.49 -3.18
C HIS A 89 14.58 8.44 -2.86
N CYS A 90 13.36 7.96 -3.05
CA CYS A 90 12.15 8.72 -2.75
C CYS A 90 11.80 8.60 -1.26
N THR A 91 11.97 9.67 -0.51
CA THR A 91 11.60 9.73 0.92
C THR A 91 10.08 9.65 1.14
N PRO A 92 9.61 9.31 2.37
CA PRO A 92 8.18 9.35 2.70
C PRO A 92 7.50 10.67 2.38
N ARG A 93 8.22 11.77 2.53
CA ARG A 93 7.73 13.12 2.19
C ARG A 93 7.54 13.26 0.69
N SER A 94 8.54 12.93 -0.12
CA SER A 94 8.45 13.05 -1.57
C SER A 94 7.35 12.16 -2.17
N ILE A 95 7.16 10.94 -1.65
CA ILE A 95 6.05 10.05 -2.04
C ILE A 95 4.69 10.67 -1.71
N SER A 96 4.56 11.27 -0.52
CA SER A 96 3.31 11.92 -0.11
C SER A 96 3.00 13.15 -0.97
N GLU A 97 4.00 13.96 -1.29
CA GLU A 97 3.87 15.13 -2.16
C GLU A 97 3.52 14.72 -3.59
N CYS A 98 4.15 13.67 -4.11
CA CYS A 98 3.79 13.10 -5.41
C CYS A 98 2.32 12.65 -5.46
N ALA A 99 1.83 11.97 -4.42
CA ALA A 99 0.43 11.55 -4.35
C ALA A 99 -0.53 12.75 -4.36
N ARG A 100 -0.21 13.82 -3.61
CA ARG A 100 -0.98 15.07 -3.62
C ARG A 100 -1.02 15.72 -5.00
N TYR A 101 0.14 15.82 -5.64
CA TYR A 101 0.26 16.37 -6.99
C TYR A 101 -0.58 15.58 -8.00
N LYS A 102 -0.54 14.25 -7.94
CA LYS A 102 -1.35 13.38 -8.81
C LYS A 102 -2.85 13.53 -8.58
N CYS A 103 -3.30 13.70 -7.34
CA CYS A 103 -4.70 14.04 -7.06
C CYS A 103 -5.11 15.38 -7.71
N ALA A 104 -4.26 16.39 -7.59
CA ALA A 104 -4.51 17.70 -8.21
C ALA A 104 -4.58 17.61 -9.76
N GLN A 105 -3.63 16.89 -10.39
CA GLN A 105 -3.66 16.63 -11.83
C GLN A 105 -4.96 15.92 -12.28
N ALA A 106 -5.42 14.95 -11.48
CA ALA A 106 -6.65 14.20 -11.75
C ALA A 106 -7.92 14.98 -11.38
N LYS A 107 -7.80 16.21 -10.87
CA LYS A 107 -8.92 17.06 -10.40
C LYS A 107 -9.82 16.34 -9.37
N ILE A 108 -9.22 15.53 -8.51
CA ILE A 108 -9.92 14.86 -7.40
C ILE A 108 -9.45 15.43 -6.05
N PRO A 109 -10.28 15.33 -4.98
CA PRO A 109 -9.87 15.73 -3.65
C PRO A 109 -8.59 15.03 -3.22
N VAL A 110 -7.67 15.78 -2.59
CA VAL A 110 -6.39 15.25 -2.14
C VAL A 110 -6.61 14.11 -1.15
N LYS A 111 -5.98 12.97 -1.44
CA LYS A 111 -5.97 11.78 -0.59
C LYS A 111 -4.55 11.48 -0.12
N SER A 112 -4.41 11.22 1.19
CA SER A 112 -3.14 10.73 1.74
C SER A 112 -2.94 9.25 1.43
N ILE A 113 -1.70 8.77 1.48
CA ILE A 113 -1.39 7.34 1.39
C ILE A 113 -2.16 6.54 2.46
N HIS A 114 -2.34 7.12 3.65
CA HIS A 114 -3.12 6.49 4.70
C HIS A 114 -4.63 6.38 4.36
N ALA A 115 -5.20 7.38 3.69
CA ALA A 115 -6.58 7.31 3.21
C ALA A 115 -6.75 6.23 2.12
N ILE A 116 -5.77 6.10 1.21
CA ILE A 116 -5.73 5.03 0.20
C ILE A 116 -5.72 3.65 0.89
N ARG A 117 -4.87 3.46 1.90
CA ARG A 117 -4.80 2.23 2.68
C ARG A 117 -6.15 1.89 3.34
N ARG A 118 -6.83 2.87 3.97
CA ARG A 118 -8.15 2.67 4.57
C ARG A 118 -9.19 2.27 3.53
N THR A 119 -9.19 2.90 2.37
CA THR A 119 -10.10 2.56 1.27
C THR A 119 -9.88 1.14 0.76
N LEU A 120 -8.63 0.71 0.58
CA LEU A 120 -8.30 -0.66 0.17
C LEU A 120 -8.81 -1.66 1.19
N ASN A 121 -8.55 -1.40 2.48
CA ASN A 121 -9.03 -2.25 3.57
C ASN A 121 -10.55 -2.43 3.53
N SER A 122 -11.28 -1.32 3.48
CA SER A 122 -12.75 -1.36 3.44
C SER A 122 -13.27 -2.08 2.21
N ARG A 123 -12.60 -1.92 1.04
CA ARG A 123 -12.96 -2.66 -0.18
C ARG A 123 -12.74 -4.17 -0.03
N MET A 124 -11.63 -4.60 0.56
CA MET A 124 -11.40 -6.03 0.83
C MET A 124 -12.51 -6.60 1.73
N ARG A 125 -12.88 -5.88 2.78
CA ARG A 125 -13.96 -6.27 3.70
C ARG A 125 -15.32 -6.39 2.98
N VAL A 126 -15.67 -5.41 2.17
CA VAL A 126 -16.93 -5.45 1.38
C VAL A 126 -16.93 -6.59 0.37
N ASN A 127 -15.78 -6.97 -0.17
CA ASN A 127 -15.63 -8.11 -1.06
C ASN A 127 -15.54 -9.47 -0.33
N GLY A 128 -15.83 -9.52 0.97
CA GLY A 128 -15.95 -10.75 1.73
C GLY A 128 -14.69 -11.20 2.47
N ALA A 129 -13.59 -10.44 2.41
CA ALA A 129 -12.42 -10.77 3.22
C ALA A 129 -12.73 -10.61 4.72
N ASP A 130 -12.32 -11.58 5.54
CA ASP A 130 -12.43 -11.46 7.00
C ASP A 130 -11.42 -10.46 7.58
N SER A 131 -11.62 -10.06 8.86
CA SER A 131 -10.77 -9.06 9.51
C SER A 131 -9.35 -9.55 9.74
N VAL A 132 -9.15 -10.84 9.95
CA VAL A 132 -7.83 -11.43 10.21
C VAL A 132 -6.99 -11.41 8.94
N THR A 133 -7.53 -11.92 7.84
CA THR A 133 -6.88 -11.92 6.52
C THR A 133 -6.57 -10.50 6.06
N THR A 134 -7.55 -9.59 6.18
CA THR A 134 -7.36 -8.19 5.78
C THR A 134 -6.29 -7.51 6.63
N ALA A 135 -6.31 -7.73 7.95
CA ALA A 135 -5.31 -7.18 8.86
C ALA A 135 -3.89 -7.71 8.57
N ALA A 136 -3.76 -9.00 8.26
CA ALA A 136 -2.49 -9.61 7.87
C ALA A 136 -1.91 -8.98 6.61
N LEU A 137 -2.73 -8.83 5.54
CA LEU A 137 -2.30 -8.24 4.27
C LEU A 137 -1.83 -6.80 4.40
N ILE A 138 -2.54 -5.98 5.20
CA ILE A 138 -2.15 -4.57 5.35
C ILE A 138 -1.20 -4.32 6.53
N GLY A 139 -0.91 -5.31 7.38
CA GLY A 139 -0.01 -5.19 8.54
C GLY A 139 -0.63 -4.39 9.69
N ASN A 140 -1.82 -4.79 10.11
CA ASN A 140 -2.51 -4.31 11.31
C ASN A 140 -2.81 -5.50 12.25
N THR A 141 -3.42 -5.22 13.40
CA THR A 141 -4.13 -6.25 14.17
C THR A 141 -5.60 -6.30 13.76
N PRO A 142 -6.30 -7.44 13.91
CA PRO A 142 -7.74 -7.52 13.63
C PRO A 142 -8.56 -6.45 14.36
N ALA A 143 -8.28 -6.20 15.63
CA ALA A 143 -8.97 -5.16 16.41
C ALA A 143 -8.77 -3.75 15.83
N VAL A 144 -7.54 -3.40 15.43
CA VAL A 144 -7.26 -2.11 14.75
C VAL A 144 -7.95 -2.06 13.39
N ASN A 145 -8.03 -3.19 12.69
CA ASN A 145 -8.71 -3.26 11.41
C ASN A 145 -10.21 -2.96 11.56
N GLU A 146 -10.88 -3.59 12.49
CA GLU A 146 -12.32 -3.40 12.75
C GLU A 146 -12.64 -2.00 13.23
N ASN A 147 -11.89 -1.48 14.20
CA ASN A 147 -12.22 -0.21 14.85
C ASN A 147 -11.88 1.03 14.03
N PHE A 148 -10.83 0.99 13.20
CA PHE A 148 -10.27 2.19 12.57
C PHE A 148 -10.17 2.14 11.05
N TYR A 149 -10.31 0.97 10.43
CA TYR A 149 -10.06 0.80 9.01
C TYR A 149 -11.24 0.26 8.22
N THR A 150 -12.33 -0.15 8.89
CA THR A 150 -13.51 -0.67 8.21
C THR A 150 -14.54 0.44 8.07
N TYR A 151 -14.85 0.82 6.84
CA TYR A 151 -15.90 1.78 6.50
C TYR A 151 -16.84 1.17 5.48
N ASP A 152 -18.09 1.54 5.53
CA ASP A 152 -19.02 1.15 4.49
C ASP A 152 -18.72 1.90 3.18
N VAL A 153 -18.10 1.18 2.24
CA VAL A 153 -17.81 1.65 0.88
C VAL A 153 -18.62 0.88 -0.16
N SER A 154 -19.64 0.13 0.29
CA SER A 154 -20.47 -0.68 -0.59
C SER A 154 -21.38 0.18 -1.47
N GLU A 155 -21.53 -0.25 -2.71
CA GLU A 155 -22.43 0.38 -3.67
C GLU A 155 -23.90 0.10 -3.32
N GLN A 156 -24.80 0.99 -3.71
CA GLN A 156 -26.24 0.83 -3.50
C GLN A 156 -26.80 -0.46 -4.10
N LYS A 157 -26.25 -0.88 -5.24
CA LYS A 157 -26.63 -2.15 -5.89
C LYS A 157 -26.35 -3.35 -5.00
N TYR A 158 -25.15 -3.38 -4.40
CA TYR A 158 -24.74 -4.43 -3.46
C TYR A 158 -25.62 -4.45 -2.21
N LYS A 159 -25.92 -3.29 -1.63
CA LYS A 159 -26.82 -3.17 -0.47
C LYS A 159 -28.22 -3.70 -0.76
N LYS A 160 -28.77 -3.36 -1.94
CA LYS A 160 -30.06 -3.89 -2.39
C LYS A 160 -30.06 -5.41 -2.52
N GLU A 161 -28.98 -5.98 -3.05
CA GLU A 161 -28.86 -7.42 -3.21
C GLU A 161 -28.74 -8.14 -1.87
N LEU A 162 -27.99 -7.59 -0.91
CA LEU A 162 -27.92 -8.14 0.44
C LEU A 162 -29.28 -8.16 1.12
N ILE A 163 -30.04 -7.05 1.05
CA ILE A 163 -31.41 -6.98 1.61
C ILE A 163 -32.29 -8.04 0.95
N ARG A 164 -32.24 -8.14 -0.39
CA ARG A 164 -33.04 -9.14 -1.12
C ARG A 164 -32.70 -10.57 -0.67
N LYS A 165 -31.40 -10.93 -0.57
CA LYS A 165 -30.99 -12.25 -0.11
C LYS A 165 -31.45 -12.53 1.31
N ALA A 166 -31.31 -11.59 2.21
CA ALA A 166 -31.74 -11.72 3.60
C ALA A 166 -33.27 -11.86 3.74
N SER A 167 -34.03 -11.19 2.88
CA SER A 167 -35.50 -11.24 2.88
C SER A 167 -36.07 -12.54 2.28
N LEU A 168 -35.29 -13.29 1.52
CA LEU A 168 -35.70 -14.55 0.87
C LEU A 168 -35.39 -15.79 1.73
N CYS A 169 -34.72 -15.63 2.87
CA CYS A 169 -34.39 -16.70 3.82
C CYS A 169 -35.43 -16.82 4.95
N GLY A 170 -36.71 -16.60 4.63
CA GLY A 170 -37.86 -16.81 5.51
C GLY A 170 -38.80 -17.87 4.95
#